data_5cb828367838e951123618bf5f57ad1b
#
_entry.id   5cb828367838e951123618bf5f57ad1b
#
_cell.length_a   1.000
_cell.length_b   1.000
_cell.length_c   1.000
_cell.angle_alpha   90.00
_cell.angle_beta   90.00
_cell.angle_gamma   90.00
#
_symmetry.space_group_name_H-M   'P 1'
#
loop_
_entity.id
_entity.type
_entity.pdbx_description
1 polymer ?
#
loop_
_entity_poly.entity_id
_entity_poly.type
_entity_poly.pdbx_seq_one_letter_code
_entity_poly.pdbx_strand_id
1 'polypeptide(L)'
;MPRRGSIAKRDVLPDPLYNSKLVTRLINNIMYDGKKGVAQKIVYGAFDIIADKTGNNPLEVFEQAMDNVMPVLEVKARRVGGATYQVPMEVRAERRQTLGLRWISTYSRARSEKTMKERLAGEILDATNGAGGAFKKREDTHKMAEANKAFAHYRW
;
A
#
# COMPACT_ATOMS: atom_id res chain seq x y z
N MET A 1 9.87 -20.36 16.47
CA MET A 1 10.12 -18.97 16.05
C MET A 1 11.44 -18.50 16.61
N PRO A 2 12.33 -17.92 15.83
CA PRO A 2 13.62 -17.42 16.31
C PRO A 2 13.40 -16.26 17.28
N ARG A 3 13.98 -16.34 18.47
CA ARG A 3 13.85 -15.30 19.50
C ARG A 3 14.97 -14.23 19.39
N ARG A 4 16.11 -14.57 18.77
CA ARG A 4 17.31 -13.72 18.74
C ARG A 4 17.94 -13.55 17.37
N GLY A 5 17.43 -14.18 16.33
CA GLY A 5 17.96 -14.10 14.96
C GLY A 5 17.05 -13.33 14.02
N SER A 6 17.62 -12.75 12.97
CA SER A 6 16.85 -12.22 11.85
C SER A 6 16.29 -13.38 11.02
N ILE A 7 15.02 -13.28 10.63
CA ILE A 7 14.41 -14.25 9.72
C ILE A 7 14.75 -13.83 8.29
N ALA A 8 15.26 -14.78 7.49
CA ALA A 8 15.49 -14.54 6.07
C ALA A 8 14.17 -14.16 5.37
N LYS A 9 14.18 -13.04 4.65
CA LYS A 9 13.02 -12.60 3.90
C LYS A 9 12.83 -13.47 2.67
N ARG A 10 11.60 -13.96 2.48
CA ARG A 10 11.24 -14.69 1.26
C ARG A 10 10.99 -13.68 0.15
N ASP A 11 11.70 -13.85 -0.96
CA ASP A 11 11.43 -13.07 -2.17
C ASP A 11 10.24 -13.67 -2.93
N VAL A 12 9.55 -12.84 -3.69
CA VAL A 12 8.44 -13.26 -4.55
C VAL A 12 8.91 -13.33 -6.00
N LEU A 13 8.38 -14.30 -6.76
CA LEU A 13 8.60 -14.36 -8.19
C LEU A 13 7.84 -13.21 -8.87
N PRO A 14 8.38 -12.64 -9.96
CA PRO A 14 7.66 -11.64 -10.74
C PRO A 14 6.41 -12.23 -11.36
N ASP A 15 5.41 -11.39 -11.62
CA ASP A 15 4.19 -11.79 -12.28
C ASP A 15 4.43 -12.20 -13.73
N PRO A 16 3.80 -13.32 -14.22
CA PRO A 16 4.06 -13.81 -15.56
C PRO A 16 3.67 -12.86 -16.70
N LEU A 17 2.60 -12.06 -16.51
CA LEU A 17 2.11 -11.13 -17.54
C LEU A 17 2.86 -9.80 -17.56
N TYR A 18 3.08 -9.22 -16.38
CA TYR A 18 3.68 -7.89 -16.23
C TYR A 18 5.15 -7.94 -15.84
N ASN A 19 5.71 -9.11 -15.58
CA ASN A 19 7.10 -9.30 -15.12
C ASN A 19 7.50 -8.38 -13.95
N SER A 20 6.56 -8.10 -13.05
CA SER A 20 6.72 -7.18 -11.93
C SER A 20 6.49 -7.87 -10.58
N LYS A 21 7.46 -7.75 -9.67
CA LYS A 21 7.31 -8.21 -8.28
C LYS A 21 6.26 -7.41 -7.52
N LEU A 22 6.07 -6.14 -7.88
CA LEU A 22 5.07 -5.27 -7.27
C LEU A 22 3.66 -5.76 -7.55
N VAL A 23 3.39 -6.21 -8.79
CA VAL A 23 2.11 -6.82 -9.16
C VAL A 23 1.86 -8.12 -8.40
N THR A 24 2.87 -8.98 -8.26
CA THR A 24 2.75 -10.20 -7.44
C THR A 24 2.40 -9.88 -5.99
N ARG A 25 3.03 -8.87 -5.41
CA ARG A 25 2.72 -8.43 -4.04
C ARG A 25 1.30 -7.86 -3.92
N LEU A 26 0.81 -7.13 -4.94
CA LEU A 26 -0.58 -6.68 -4.99
C LEU A 26 -1.56 -7.86 -5.01
N ILE A 27 -1.32 -8.85 -5.87
CA ILE A 27 -2.12 -10.08 -5.95
C ILE A 27 -2.19 -10.77 -4.58
N ASN A 28 -1.04 -10.91 -3.91
CA ASN A 28 -0.96 -11.51 -2.58
C ASN A 28 -1.73 -10.70 -1.50
N ASN A 29 -1.82 -9.37 -1.63
CA ASN A 29 -2.61 -8.52 -0.72
C ASN A 29 -4.12 -8.60 -0.99
N ILE A 30 -4.51 -8.79 -2.24
CA ILE A 30 -5.94 -8.94 -2.64
C ILE A 30 -6.46 -10.35 -2.31
N MET A 31 -5.58 -11.35 -2.29
CA MET A 31 -5.94 -12.74 -2.09
C MET A 31 -6.59 -13.00 -0.72
N TYR A 32 -7.67 -13.79 -0.72
CA TYR A 32 -8.31 -14.38 0.46
C TYR A 32 -8.24 -15.91 0.39
N ASP A 33 -8.10 -16.55 1.54
CA ASP A 33 -8.17 -18.02 1.72
C ASP A 33 -7.24 -18.81 0.77
N GLY A 34 -6.12 -18.21 0.38
CA GLY A 34 -5.18 -18.84 -0.56
C GLY A 34 -5.67 -18.92 -2.01
N LYS A 35 -6.80 -18.28 -2.35
CA LYS A 35 -7.39 -18.30 -3.70
C LYS A 35 -6.65 -17.37 -4.67
N LYS A 36 -5.40 -17.70 -4.99
CA LYS A 36 -4.52 -16.87 -5.80
C LYS A 36 -5.05 -16.66 -7.23
N GLY A 37 -5.61 -17.67 -7.87
CA GLY A 37 -6.15 -17.55 -9.23
C GLY A 37 -7.31 -16.54 -9.33
N VAL A 38 -8.15 -16.43 -8.29
CA VAL A 38 -9.21 -15.43 -8.23
C VAL A 38 -8.60 -14.03 -8.08
N ALA A 39 -7.61 -13.87 -7.20
CA ALA A 39 -6.93 -12.59 -7.00
C ALA A 39 -6.21 -12.12 -8.28
N GLN A 40 -5.57 -13.04 -9.02
CA GLN A 40 -4.96 -12.72 -10.31
C GLN A 40 -5.99 -12.21 -11.33
N LYS A 41 -7.14 -12.88 -11.47
CA LYS A 41 -8.22 -12.42 -12.36
C LYS A 41 -8.74 -11.05 -11.98
N ILE A 42 -8.84 -10.73 -10.68
CA ILE A 42 -9.26 -9.41 -10.20
C ILE A 42 -8.23 -8.34 -10.60
N VAL A 43 -6.95 -8.57 -10.35
CA VAL A 43 -5.88 -7.61 -10.65
C VAL A 43 -5.74 -7.40 -12.15
N TYR A 44 -5.73 -8.47 -12.94
CA TYR A 44 -5.66 -8.35 -14.40
C TYR A 44 -6.86 -7.63 -14.98
N GLY A 45 -8.08 -7.98 -14.52
CA GLY A 45 -9.29 -7.26 -14.94
C GLY A 45 -9.31 -5.79 -14.50
N ALA A 46 -8.72 -5.44 -13.37
CA ALA A 46 -8.55 -4.04 -12.97
C ALA A 46 -7.56 -3.31 -13.90
N PHE A 47 -6.47 -3.95 -14.27
CA PHE A 47 -5.48 -3.38 -15.19
C PHE A 47 -6.05 -3.20 -16.60
N ASP A 48 -6.88 -4.12 -17.09
CA ASP A 48 -7.61 -3.97 -18.36
C ASP A 48 -8.51 -2.72 -18.31
N ILE A 49 -9.27 -2.54 -17.23
CA ILE A 49 -10.12 -1.36 -17.03
C ILE A 49 -9.29 -0.05 -17.01
N ILE A 50 -8.12 -0.07 -16.38
CA ILE A 50 -7.22 1.08 -16.34
C ILE A 50 -6.70 1.40 -17.76
N ALA A 51 -6.27 0.40 -18.49
CA ALA A 51 -5.81 0.56 -19.88
C ALA A 51 -6.90 1.13 -20.78
N ASP A 52 -8.13 0.62 -20.67
CA ASP A 52 -9.29 1.09 -21.44
C ASP A 52 -9.65 2.56 -21.13
N LYS A 53 -9.56 2.95 -19.85
CA LYS A 53 -9.92 4.31 -19.42
C LYS A 53 -8.84 5.35 -19.68
N THR A 54 -7.58 4.99 -19.56
CA THR A 54 -6.46 5.94 -19.67
C THR A 54 -5.74 5.90 -21.01
N GLY A 55 -5.82 4.78 -21.72
CA GLY A 55 -5.03 4.53 -22.93
C GLY A 55 -3.52 4.33 -22.65
N ASN A 56 -3.12 4.32 -21.39
CA ASN A 56 -1.73 4.18 -20.97
C ASN A 56 -1.41 2.75 -20.49
N ASN A 57 -0.13 2.45 -20.33
CA ASN A 57 0.31 1.19 -19.73
C ASN A 57 -0.20 1.08 -18.27
N PRO A 58 -1.03 0.10 -17.94
CA PRO A 58 -1.60 -0.02 -16.61
C PRO A 58 -0.56 -0.25 -15.52
N LEU A 59 0.60 -0.83 -15.85
CA LEU A 59 1.70 -1.00 -14.90
C LEU A 59 2.28 0.36 -14.47
N GLU A 60 2.52 1.25 -15.43
CA GLU A 60 3.05 2.61 -15.15
C GLU A 60 2.06 3.42 -14.32
N VAL A 61 0.76 3.34 -14.64
CA VAL A 61 -0.30 3.99 -13.85
C VAL A 61 -0.31 3.46 -12.41
N PHE A 62 -0.17 2.15 -12.25
CA PHE A 62 -0.11 1.53 -10.92
C PHE A 62 1.15 1.93 -10.13
N GLU A 63 2.31 1.99 -10.77
CA GLU A 63 3.55 2.45 -10.15
C GLU A 63 3.44 3.91 -9.70
N GLN A 64 2.89 4.78 -10.52
CA GLN A 64 2.60 6.17 -10.16
C GLN A 64 1.61 6.28 -8.98
N ALA A 65 0.55 5.47 -8.97
CA ALA A 65 -0.38 5.40 -7.85
C ALA A 65 0.32 4.97 -6.56
N MET A 66 1.22 3.98 -6.64
CA MET A 66 2.01 3.53 -5.50
C MET A 66 2.92 4.64 -4.96
N ASP A 67 3.61 5.37 -5.83
CA ASP A 67 4.47 6.49 -5.41
C ASP A 67 3.67 7.57 -4.68
N ASN A 68 2.45 7.82 -5.13
CA ASN A 68 1.54 8.77 -4.49
C ASN A 68 0.98 8.28 -3.14
N VAL A 69 0.88 6.98 -2.91
CA VAL A 69 0.29 6.39 -1.69
C VAL A 69 1.33 5.98 -0.66
N MET A 70 2.55 5.65 -1.07
CA MET A 70 3.60 5.20 -0.15
C MET A 70 4.00 6.31 0.84
N PRO A 71 3.88 6.09 2.17
CA PRO A 71 4.24 7.09 3.16
C PRO A 71 5.75 7.18 3.37
N VAL A 72 6.26 8.37 3.61
CA VAL A 72 7.66 8.61 4.02
C VAL A 72 7.80 8.56 5.54
N LEU A 73 6.78 9.04 6.25
CA LEU A 73 6.74 9.11 7.71
C LEU A 73 5.57 8.30 8.27
N GLU A 74 5.78 7.71 9.42
CA GLU A 74 4.73 7.10 10.26
C GLU A 74 4.94 7.50 11.71
N VAL A 75 3.92 7.30 12.55
CA VAL A 75 4.05 7.47 13.99
C VAL A 75 4.06 6.12 14.69
N LYS A 76 4.95 5.97 15.68
CA LYS A 76 4.98 4.80 16.57
C LYS A 76 4.72 5.22 17.99
N ALA A 77 3.86 4.47 18.68
CA ALA A 77 3.64 4.67 20.09
C ALA A 77 4.88 4.24 20.90
N ARG A 78 5.36 5.12 21.76
CA ARG A 78 6.45 4.87 22.69
C ARG A 78 6.04 5.27 24.10
N ARG A 79 6.27 4.40 25.06
CA ARG A 79 6.02 4.69 26.48
C ARG A 79 7.27 5.24 27.15
N VAL A 80 7.15 6.44 27.70
CA VAL A 80 8.23 7.13 28.44
C VAL A 80 7.65 7.66 29.73
N GLY A 81 8.23 7.29 30.87
CA GLY A 81 7.79 7.76 32.19
C GLY A 81 6.31 7.51 32.52
N GLY A 82 5.73 6.42 32.00
CA GLY A 82 4.31 6.09 32.21
C GLY A 82 3.33 6.70 31.23
N ALA A 83 3.74 7.72 30.45
CA ALA A 83 2.95 8.31 29.37
C ALA A 83 3.29 7.69 28.01
N THR A 84 2.29 7.56 27.11
CA THR A 84 2.48 7.06 25.76
C THR A 84 2.51 8.22 24.79
N TYR A 85 3.60 8.34 24.04
CA TYR A 85 3.81 9.36 23.02
C TYR A 85 3.77 8.74 21.63
N GLN A 86 3.22 9.48 20.66
CA GLN A 86 3.27 9.15 19.24
C GLN A 86 4.54 9.76 18.64
N VAL A 87 5.54 8.91 18.37
CA VAL A 87 6.85 9.37 17.90
C VAL A 87 6.91 9.24 16.38
N PRO A 88 7.15 10.32 15.61
CA PRO A 88 7.32 10.26 14.18
C PRO A 88 8.63 9.57 13.80
N MET A 89 8.56 8.68 12.83
CA MET A 89 9.71 7.92 12.33
C MET A 89 9.67 7.82 10.81
N GLU A 90 10.84 7.80 10.19
CA GLU A 90 10.97 7.48 8.77
C GLU A 90 10.62 6.02 8.50
N VAL A 91 9.93 5.78 7.41
CA VAL A 91 9.51 4.45 6.98
C VAL A 91 10.54 3.86 6.03
N ARG A 92 11.03 2.65 6.32
CA ARG A 92 11.94 1.92 5.43
C ARG A 92 11.26 1.59 4.10
N ALA A 93 12.00 1.56 2.99
CA ALA A 93 11.49 1.36 1.64
C ALA A 93 10.55 0.14 1.50
N GLU A 94 10.91 -1.01 2.07
CA GLU A 94 10.07 -2.21 2.05
C GLU A 94 8.75 -2.05 2.80
N ARG A 95 8.77 -1.33 3.92
CA ARG A 95 7.56 -1.05 4.70
C ARG A 95 6.69 -0.01 4.00
N ARG A 96 7.29 0.98 3.34
CA ARG A 96 6.56 1.95 2.50
C ARG A 96 5.73 1.22 1.45
N GLN A 97 6.35 0.30 0.72
CA GLN A 97 5.68 -0.52 -0.28
C GLN A 97 4.56 -1.39 0.33
N THR A 98 4.83 -2.02 1.47
CA THR A 98 3.84 -2.85 2.17
C THR A 98 2.63 -2.03 2.63
N LEU A 99 2.86 -0.83 3.17
CA LEU A 99 1.78 0.07 3.60
C LEU A 99 0.96 0.56 2.41
N GLY A 100 1.62 0.98 1.32
CA GLY A 100 0.94 1.42 0.09
C GLY A 100 0.02 0.34 -0.47
N LEU A 101 0.52 -0.88 -0.64
CA LEU A 101 -0.27 -2.02 -1.12
C LEU A 101 -1.45 -2.35 -0.18
N ARG A 102 -1.22 -2.33 1.12
CA ARG A 102 -2.27 -2.58 2.12
C ARG A 102 -3.36 -1.51 2.05
N TRP A 103 -3.00 -0.25 1.94
CA TRP A 103 -3.97 0.85 1.87
C TRP A 103 -4.76 0.81 0.58
N ILE A 104 -4.11 0.62 -0.59
CA ILE A 104 -4.84 0.44 -1.86
C ILE A 104 -5.83 -0.72 -1.73
N SER A 105 -5.41 -1.87 -1.24
CA SER A 105 -6.28 -3.04 -1.06
C SER A 105 -7.45 -2.77 -0.11
N THR A 106 -7.19 -2.14 1.04
CA THR A 106 -8.21 -1.86 2.05
C THR A 106 -9.25 -0.85 1.56
N TYR A 107 -8.79 0.25 0.97
CA TYR A 107 -9.69 1.29 0.49
C TYR A 107 -10.41 0.91 -0.80
N SER A 108 -9.82 0.07 -1.65
CA SER A 108 -10.56 -0.54 -2.78
C SER A 108 -11.76 -1.33 -2.29
N ARG A 109 -11.61 -2.12 -1.24
CA ARG A 109 -12.73 -2.91 -0.68
C ARG A 109 -13.85 -2.05 -0.10
N ALA A 110 -13.53 -0.86 0.39
CA ALA A 110 -14.49 0.08 0.97
C ALA A 110 -15.29 0.89 -0.08
N ARG A 111 -14.93 0.77 -1.37
CA ARG A 111 -15.59 1.50 -2.45
C ARG A 111 -16.96 0.91 -2.77
N SER A 112 -17.81 1.71 -3.43
CA SER A 112 -19.19 1.39 -3.73
C SER A 112 -19.42 0.67 -5.07
N GLU A 113 -18.40 0.55 -5.93
CA GLU A 113 -18.54 -0.14 -7.21
C GLU A 113 -18.94 -1.61 -7.02
N LYS A 114 -19.54 -2.20 -8.03
CA LYS A 114 -20.16 -3.53 -7.93
C LYS A 114 -19.12 -4.64 -7.78
N THR A 115 -18.11 -4.65 -8.62
CA THR A 115 -17.10 -5.72 -8.65
C THR A 115 -15.77 -5.28 -8.06
N MET A 116 -15.01 -6.23 -7.49
CA MET A 116 -13.71 -5.91 -6.90
C MET A 116 -12.70 -5.38 -7.93
N LYS A 117 -12.74 -5.85 -9.18
CA LYS A 117 -11.90 -5.34 -10.27
C LYS A 117 -12.17 -3.85 -10.56
N GLU A 118 -13.44 -3.44 -10.55
CA GLU A 118 -13.84 -2.04 -10.74
C GLU A 118 -13.41 -1.17 -9.56
N ARG A 119 -13.59 -1.67 -8.34
CA ARG A 119 -13.15 -1.00 -7.10
C ARG A 119 -11.65 -0.79 -7.08
N LEU A 120 -10.87 -1.81 -7.42
CA LEU A 120 -9.41 -1.73 -7.47
C LEU A 120 -8.94 -0.76 -8.57
N ALA A 121 -9.51 -0.84 -9.76
CA ALA A 121 -9.21 0.09 -10.84
C ALA A 121 -9.54 1.54 -10.47
N GLY A 122 -10.71 1.76 -9.86
CA GLY A 122 -11.12 3.09 -9.38
C GLY A 122 -10.16 3.66 -8.34
N GLU A 123 -9.74 2.87 -7.35
CA GLU A 123 -8.81 3.33 -6.32
C GLU A 123 -7.41 3.65 -6.89
N ILE A 124 -6.90 2.83 -7.81
CA ILE A 124 -5.61 3.08 -8.48
C ILE A 124 -5.67 4.37 -9.30
N LEU A 125 -6.74 4.58 -10.07
CA LEU A 125 -6.92 5.81 -10.87
C LEU A 125 -7.02 7.05 -10.00
N ASP A 126 -7.80 6.99 -8.92
CA ASP A 126 -7.92 8.11 -7.97
C ASP A 126 -6.58 8.39 -7.30
N ALA A 127 -5.84 7.36 -6.88
CA ALA A 127 -4.53 7.50 -6.27
C ALA A 127 -3.49 8.11 -7.24
N THR A 128 -3.56 7.78 -8.52
CA THR A 128 -2.70 8.39 -9.56
C THR A 128 -2.97 9.89 -9.67
N ASN A 129 -4.21 10.31 -9.50
CA ASN A 129 -4.61 11.72 -9.55
C ASN A 129 -4.48 12.44 -8.20
N GLY A 130 -3.90 11.81 -7.18
CA GLY A 130 -3.78 12.42 -5.86
C GLY A 130 -5.10 12.50 -5.09
N ALA A 131 -6.00 11.55 -5.32
CA ALA A 131 -7.29 11.43 -4.69
C ALA A 131 -7.52 10.01 -4.14
N GLY A 132 -8.69 9.76 -3.59
CA GLY A 132 -9.08 8.43 -3.07
C GLY A 132 -8.69 8.19 -1.63
N GLY A 133 -9.18 7.06 -1.09
CA GLY A 133 -9.04 6.72 0.32
C GLY A 133 -7.60 6.40 0.72
N ALA A 134 -6.87 5.69 -0.13
CA ALA A 134 -5.47 5.33 0.11
C ALA A 134 -4.56 6.57 0.15
N PHE A 135 -4.76 7.51 -0.77
CA PHE A 135 -4.03 8.76 -0.79
C PHE A 135 -4.33 9.62 0.45
N LYS A 136 -5.62 9.75 0.81
CA LYS A 136 -6.03 10.45 2.03
C LYS A 136 -5.40 9.83 3.28
N LYS A 137 -5.33 8.50 3.35
CA LYS A 137 -4.67 7.81 4.47
C LYS A 137 -3.20 8.17 4.61
N ARG A 138 -2.48 8.29 3.49
CA ARG A 138 -1.10 8.77 3.49
C ARG A 138 -1.01 10.19 4.05
N GLU A 139 -1.87 11.10 3.57
CA GLU A 139 -1.90 12.48 4.06
C GLU A 139 -2.20 12.55 5.56
N ASP A 140 -3.20 11.82 6.04
CA ASP A 140 -3.53 11.77 7.46
C ASP A 140 -2.36 11.25 8.30
N THR A 141 -1.65 10.24 7.80
CA THR A 141 -0.45 9.70 8.46
C THR A 141 0.68 10.74 8.52
N HIS A 142 0.92 11.48 7.44
CA HIS A 142 1.90 12.56 7.40
C HIS A 142 1.51 13.73 8.31
N LYS A 143 0.23 14.14 8.33
CA LYS A 143 -0.29 15.16 9.26
C LYS A 143 -0.12 14.75 10.72
N MET A 144 -0.38 13.48 11.05
CA MET A 144 -0.13 12.98 12.40
C MET A 144 1.36 13.03 12.77
N ALA A 145 2.25 12.66 11.84
CA ALA A 145 3.69 12.72 12.08
C ALA A 145 4.17 14.16 12.28
N GLU A 146 3.65 15.10 11.50
CA GLU A 146 3.97 16.52 11.63
C GLU A 146 3.45 17.11 12.94
N ALA A 147 2.21 16.82 13.32
CA ALA A 147 1.63 17.26 14.59
C ALA A 147 2.41 16.77 15.82
N ASN A 148 3.04 15.59 15.71
CA ASN A 148 3.86 14.99 16.77
C ASN A 148 5.36 15.26 16.61
N LYS A 149 5.76 16.20 15.75
CA LYS A 149 7.17 16.51 15.46
C LYS A 149 7.96 16.89 16.70
N ALA A 150 7.32 17.53 17.69
CA ALA A 150 7.95 17.88 18.97
C ALA A 150 8.49 16.67 19.74
N PHE A 151 7.94 15.46 19.51
CA PHE A 151 8.38 14.20 20.14
C PHE A 151 9.42 13.43 19.33
N ALA A 152 9.92 13.96 18.22
CA ALA A 152 10.89 13.30 17.36
C ALA A 152 12.19 12.91 18.09
N HIS A 153 12.60 13.67 19.10
CA HIS A 153 13.76 13.38 19.93
C HIS A 153 13.61 12.14 20.81
N TYR A 154 12.41 11.60 20.99
CA TYR A 154 12.18 10.33 21.69
C TYR A 154 12.42 9.10 20.81
N ARG A 155 12.79 9.28 19.54
CA ARG A 155 13.17 8.15 18.69
C ARG A 155 14.54 7.58 19.10
N TRP A 156 14.72 6.30 18.87
CA TRP A 156 15.97 5.56 19.10
C TRP A 156 16.47 4.92 17.81
#